data_6a2ae6532db69351c75ddeef2b28f8ae
#
_entry.id   6a2ae6532db69351c75ddeef2b28f8ae
#
_cell.length_a   1.000
_cell.length_b   1.000
_cell.length_c   1.000
_cell.angle_alpha   90.00
_cell.angle_beta   90.00
_cell.angle_gamma   90.00
#
_symmetry.space_group_name_H-M   'P 1'
#
loop_
_entity.id
_entity.type
_entity.pdbx_description
1 polymer ?
#
loop_
_entity_poly.entity_id
_entity_poly.type
_entity_poly.pdbx_seq_one_letter_code
_entity_poly.pdbx_strand_id
1 'polypeptide(L)'
;EGSLLVVDASQGVEAQTLANVYKAIDSNHEIIPVLNKIDLPSSEPDRIKKQIEDVIGIDASKAILVSAKTGDGVDTLLEAIVERLPSPSEFDSSNLVAMLIDSWYDTYLGVIILVRIKSGYLKKGMKLKMMGTKATYQVESCGFFTPKIKYVNELNSGEIGFITAGIKHVSDCKVGDTITDEADPVSQPLPGFKPSIPVVFCGLYPVDADDYDVLKDSLAKLSLNDASFTYEPESSAALGMGFRCGFLGLLHLEIIQERLSREFSLNLITTSPSVVYRIVKTNSEKLEIHNPSEMPDVVKIQSISEPIIEATILLPDDYLGPVMKLCTDRRGIQKNLTYVGKRAMVI
;
A
#
# COMPACT_ATOMS: atom_id res chain seq x y z
N GLU A 1 -2.50 14.79 8.61
CA GLU A 1 -3.23 15.85 9.31
C GLU A 1 -4.47 16.30 8.53
N GLY A 2 -4.45 16.22 7.18
CA GLY A 2 -5.58 16.60 6.36
C GLY A 2 -5.68 15.84 5.04
N SER A 3 -6.84 15.93 4.39
CA SER A 3 -7.13 15.27 3.12
C SER A 3 -7.94 16.18 2.20
N LEU A 4 -7.70 16.08 0.91
CA LEU A 4 -8.55 16.69 -0.11
C LEU A 4 -9.57 15.65 -0.59
N LEU A 5 -10.85 15.95 -0.42
CA LEU A 5 -11.94 15.15 -0.98
C LEU A 5 -12.24 15.63 -2.40
N VAL A 6 -11.55 15.04 -3.37
CA VAL A 6 -11.71 15.40 -4.79
C VAL A 6 -12.88 14.62 -5.38
N VAL A 7 -13.91 15.34 -5.82
CA VAL A 7 -15.13 14.79 -6.42
C VAL A 7 -15.30 15.35 -7.82
N ASP A 8 -15.70 14.49 -8.75
CA ASP A 8 -16.05 14.90 -10.12
C ASP A 8 -17.36 15.70 -10.10
N ALA A 9 -17.32 16.94 -10.58
CA ALA A 9 -18.48 17.83 -10.58
C ALA A 9 -19.61 17.40 -11.52
N SER A 10 -19.36 16.42 -12.40
CA SER A 10 -20.37 15.85 -13.30
C SER A 10 -20.94 14.54 -12.78
N GLN A 11 -20.10 13.65 -12.21
CA GLN A 11 -20.49 12.31 -11.75
C GLN A 11 -20.96 12.32 -10.28
N GLY A 12 -20.31 13.10 -9.43
CA GLY A 12 -20.63 13.23 -8.01
C GLY A 12 -19.95 12.18 -7.13
N VAL A 13 -20.57 11.91 -5.98
CA VAL A 13 -20.04 10.99 -4.98
C VAL A 13 -20.24 9.54 -5.42
N GLU A 14 -19.13 8.84 -5.61
CA GLU A 14 -19.08 7.42 -5.97
C GLU A 14 -18.74 6.52 -4.78
N ALA A 15 -18.83 5.20 -4.97
CA ALA A 15 -18.53 4.23 -3.91
C ALA A 15 -17.12 4.37 -3.35
N GLN A 16 -16.14 4.58 -4.23
CA GLN A 16 -14.75 4.74 -3.82
C GLN A 16 -14.51 6.05 -3.06
N THR A 17 -15.22 7.13 -3.43
CA THR A 17 -15.21 8.40 -2.71
C THR A 17 -15.64 8.19 -1.25
N LEU A 18 -16.74 7.45 -1.04
CA LEU A 18 -17.23 7.12 0.31
C LEU A 18 -16.23 6.27 1.09
N ALA A 19 -15.71 5.21 0.48
CA ALA A 19 -14.75 4.33 1.14
C ALA A 19 -13.48 5.07 1.59
N ASN A 20 -13.01 6.02 0.78
CA ASN A 20 -11.80 6.81 1.10
C ASN A 20 -12.09 7.91 2.13
N VAL A 21 -13.23 8.61 2.04
CA VAL A 21 -13.54 9.69 2.98
C VAL A 21 -13.78 9.16 4.39
N TYR A 22 -14.40 7.98 4.56
CA TYR A 22 -14.55 7.38 5.88
C TYR A 22 -13.21 7.01 6.50
N LYS A 23 -12.23 6.52 5.71
CA LYS A 23 -10.87 6.29 6.21
C LYS A 23 -10.19 7.59 6.68
N ALA A 24 -10.42 8.69 5.98
CA ALA A 24 -9.89 9.99 6.37
C ALA A 24 -10.54 10.49 7.67
N ILE A 25 -11.87 10.31 7.82
CA ILE A 25 -12.61 10.64 9.04
C ILE A 25 -12.12 9.78 10.22
N ASP A 26 -11.99 8.48 10.03
CA ASP A 26 -11.48 7.55 11.06
C ASP A 26 -10.05 7.88 11.49
N SER A 27 -9.27 8.48 10.59
CA SER A 27 -7.92 8.99 10.86
C SER A 27 -7.90 10.41 11.46
N ASN A 28 -9.08 10.98 11.73
CA ASN A 28 -9.27 12.32 12.27
C ASN A 28 -8.62 13.42 11.41
N HIS A 29 -8.68 13.28 10.09
CA HIS A 29 -8.17 14.29 9.16
C HIS A 29 -9.13 15.45 9.01
N GLU A 30 -8.58 16.68 8.90
CA GLU A 30 -9.32 17.82 8.36
C GLU A 30 -9.57 17.59 6.86
N ILE A 31 -10.81 17.74 6.41
CA ILE A 31 -11.18 17.41 5.02
C ILE A 31 -11.62 18.68 4.27
N ILE A 32 -10.95 18.95 3.15
CA ILE A 32 -11.33 20.02 2.24
C ILE A 32 -12.04 19.43 1.02
N PRO A 33 -13.36 19.66 0.84
CA PRO A 33 -14.07 19.27 -0.39
C PRO A 33 -13.58 20.06 -1.60
N VAL A 34 -13.30 19.34 -2.70
CA VAL A 34 -12.83 19.90 -3.97
C VAL A 34 -13.66 19.32 -5.10
N LEU A 35 -14.30 20.17 -5.88
CA LEU A 35 -15.06 19.76 -7.06
C LEU A 35 -14.22 19.98 -8.32
N ASN A 36 -13.81 18.89 -8.93
CA ASN A 36 -12.97 18.91 -10.14
C ASN A 36 -13.81 18.75 -11.40
N LYS A 37 -13.20 19.08 -12.52
CA LYS A 37 -13.79 19.04 -13.87
C LYS A 37 -14.92 20.05 -14.07
N ILE A 38 -14.83 21.23 -13.48
CA ILE A 38 -15.80 22.31 -13.67
C ILE A 38 -15.84 22.86 -15.10
N ASP A 39 -14.84 22.55 -15.92
CA ASP A 39 -14.75 22.88 -17.34
C ASP A 39 -15.73 22.08 -18.20
N LEU A 40 -16.31 21.00 -17.69
CA LEU A 40 -17.25 20.17 -18.43
C LEU A 40 -18.63 20.80 -18.51
N PRO A 41 -19.32 20.79 -19.68
CA PRO A 41 -20.70 21.28 -19.81
C PRO A 41 -21.72 20.56 -18.92
N SER A 42 -21.41 19.32 -18.50
CA SER A 42 -22.23 18.50 -17.60
C SER A 42 -21.92 18.74 -16.10
N SER A 43 -21.07 19.69 -15.78
CA SER A 43 -20.71 20.01 -14.41
C SER A 43 -21.88 20.67 -13.67
N GLU A 44 -22.23 20.12 -12.49
CA GLU A 44 -23.31 20.62 -11.63
C GLU A 44 -22.81 20.81 -10.18
N PRO A 45 -21.96 21.82 -9.92
CA PRO A 45 -21.29 21.98 -8.62
C PRO A 45 -22.25 22.05 -7.44
N ASP A 46 -23.36 22.79 -7.55
CA ASP A 46 -24.30 22.99 -6.44
C ASP A 46 -25.04 21.68 -6.09
N ARG A 47 -25.38 20.88 -7.10
CA ARG A 47 -25.95 19.54 -6.88
C ARG A 47 -24.98 18.63 -6.13
N ILE A 48 -23.69 18.68 -6.52
CA ILE A 48 -22.67 17.82 -5.92
C ILE A 48 -22.30 18.28 -4.51
N LYS A 49 -22.27 19.59 -4.22
CA LYS A 49 -22.13 20.11 -2.84
C LYS A 49 -23.21 19.52 -1.95
N LYS A 50 -24.46 19.64 -2.37
CA LYS A 50 -25.58 19.08 -1.61
C LYS A 50 -25.46 17.56 -1.45
N GLN A 51 -25.01 16.85 -2.49
CA GLN A 51 -24.80 15.40 -2.40
C GLN A 51 -23.71 15.04 -1.36
N ILE A 52 -22.62 15.80 -1.28
CA ILE A 52 -21.57 15.60 -0.26
C ILE A 52 -22.16 15.80 1.14
N GLU A 53 -22.95 16.87 1.36
CA GLU A 53 -23.59 17.14 2.64
C GLU A 53 -24.59 16.06 3.03
N ASP A 54 -25.47 15.65 2.10
CA ASP A 54 -26.52 14.67 2.34
C ASP A 54 -26.00 13.24 2.55
N VAL A 55 -24.90 12.86 1.84
CA VAL A 55 -24.41 11.47 1.81
C VAL A 55 -23.23 11.25 2.77
N ILE A 56 -22.35 12.23 2.89
CA ILE A 56 -21.13 12.10 3.71
C ILE A 56 -21.29 12.81 5.06
N GLY A 57 -22.09 13.88 5.10
CA GLY A 57 -22.28 14.68 6.30
C GLY A 57 -21.21 15.74 6.55
N ILE A 58 -20.41 16.08 5.52
CA ILE A 58 -19.36 17.11 5.58
C ILE A 58 -19.91 18.40 4.96
N ASP A 59 -19.67 19.54 5.61
CA ASP A 59 -20.01 20.86 5.05
C ASP A 59 -19.26 21.11 3.74
N ALA A 60 -19.99 21.18 2.64
CA ALA A 60 -19.47 21.45 1.31
C ALA A 60 -19.74 22.88 0.82
N SER A 61 -20.29 23.76 1.67
CA SER A 61 -20.60 25.15 1.31
C SER A 61 -19.38 25.91 0.80
N LYS A 62 -18.21 25.62 1.38
CA LYS A 62 -16.91 26.19 1.03
C LYS A 62 -16.06 25.27 0.14
N ALA A 63 -16.69 24.33 -0.57
CA ALA A 63 -15.99 23.45 -1.50
C ALA A 63 -15.30 24.28 -2.60
N ILE A 64 -14.06 23.90 -2.92
CA ILE A 64 -13.25 24.61 -3.91
C ILE A 64 -13.55 24.03 -5.28
N LEU A 65 -13.81 24.92 -6.23
CA LEU A 65 -14.12 24.56 -7.61
C LEU A 65 -12.83 24.61 -8.43
N VAL A 66 -12.46 23.49 -9.09
CA VAL A 66 -11.23 23.41 -9.86
C VAL A 66 -11.43 22.70 -11.20
N SER A 67 -10.59 23.03 -12.15
CA SER A 67 -10.35 22.18 -13.31
C SER A 67 -8.85 21.87 -13.39
N ALA A 68 -8.49 20.66 -13.06
CA ALA A 68 -7.11 20.21 -13.17
C ALA A 68 -6.61 20.21 -14.62
N LYS A 69 -7.53 20.17 -15.60
CA LYS A 69 -7.22 20.23 -17.04
C LYS A 69 -6.83 21.64 -17.50
N THR A 70 -7.58 22.64 -17.05
CA THR A 70 -7.36 24.06 -17.47
C THR A 70 -6.48 24.82 -16.51
N GLY A 71 -6.36 24.36 -15.26
CA GLY A 71 -5.67 25.05 -14.17
C GLY A 71 -6.57 25.97 -13.36
N ASP A 72 -7.85 26.12 -13.75
CA ASP A 72 -8.79 27.01 -13.04
C ASP A 72 -8.97 26.55 -11.59
N GLY A 73 -8.90 27.50 -10.66
CA GLY A 73 -9.11 27.29 -9.22
C GLY A 73 -7.97 26.57 -8.49
N VAL A 74 -6.90 26.15 -9.18
CA VAL A 74 -5.78 25.42 -8.56
C VAL A 74 -5.03 26.30 -7.56
N ASP A 75 -4.77 27.57 -7.88
CA ASP A 75 -4.11 28.49 -6.95
C ASP A 75 -4.94 28.68 -5.67
N THR A 76 -6.26 28.82 -5.80
CA THR A 76 -7.17 28.90 -4.65
C THR A 76 -7.14 27.64 -3.80
N LEU A 77 -7.01 26.48 -4.44
CA LEU A 77 -6.86 25.20 -3.73
C LEU A 77 -5.55 25.15 -2.96
N LEU A 78 -4.44 25.58 -3.54
CA LEU A 78 -3.13 25.61 -2.87
C LEU A 78 -3.13 26.53 -1.65
N GLU A 79 -3.71 27.71 -1.77
CA GLU A 79 -3.88 28.63 -0.64
C GLU A 79 -4.76 28.01 0.46
N ALA A 80 -5.88 27.37 0.09
CA ALA A 80 -6.74 26.72 1.06
C ALA A 80 -6.08 25.55 1.81
N ILE A 81 -5.15 24.84 1.18
CA ILE A 81 -4.35 23.83 1.86
C ILE A 81 -3.52 24.46 2.98
N VAL A 82 -2.86 25.56 2.68
CA VAL A 82 -2.01 26.27 3.66
C VAL A 82 -2.83 26.90 4.79
N GLU A 83 -4.01 27.45 4.46
CA GLU A 83 -4.84 28.17 5.44
C GLU A 83 -5.68 27.24 6.33
N ARG A 84 -6.17 26.13 5.79
CA ARG A 84 -7.20 25.31 6.44
C ARG A 84 -6.68 24.01 7.02
N LEU A 85 -5.63 23.41 6.44
CA LEU A 85 -5.08 22.16 7.00
C LEU A 85 -4.15 22.48 8.17
N PRO A 86 -4.24 21.73 9.27
CA PRO A 86 -3.33 21.91 10.40
C PRO A 86 -1.91 21.53 10.00
N SER A 87 -0.93 22.20 10.60
CA SER A 87 0.47 21.81 10.47
C SER A 87 0.71 20.42 11.06
N PRO A 88 1.78 19.71 10.65
CA PRO A 88 2.14 18.45 11.28
C PRO A 88 2.29 18.60 12.79
N SER A 89 1.69 17.65 13.54
CA SER A 89 1.82 17.64 15.00
C SER A 89 3.27 17.37 15.39
N GLU A 90 3.84 18.26 16.17
CA GLU A 90 5.17 18.07 16.77
C GLU A 90 5.10 17.06 17.91
N PHE A 91 6.01 16.09 17.93
CA PHE A 91 6.24 15.26 19.09
C PHE A 91 7.20 15.98 20.03
N ASP A 92 6.82 16.12 21.28
CA ASP A 92 7.57 16.83 22.31
C ASP A 92 8.75 15.98 22.86
N SER A 93 9.63 15.57 21.94
CA SER A 93 10.83 14.80 22.25
C SER A 93 12.04 15.40 21.55
N SER A 94 13.14 15.59 22.30
CA SER A 94 14.42 16.03 21.74
C SER A 94 15.11 14.92 20.92
N ASN A 95 14.70 13.66 21.11
CA ASN A 95 15.31 12.52 20.47
C ASN A 95 14.80 12.34 19.04
N LEU A 96 15.67 11.88 18.18
CA LEU A 96 15.28 11.54 16.81
C LEU A 96 14.29 10.39 16.81
N VAL A 97 13.09 10.67 16.27
CA VAL A 97 12.09 9.67 15.90
C VAL A 97 11.65 9.93 14.48
N ALA A 98 12.00 9.05 13.57
CA ALA A 98 11.58 9.13 12.19
C ALA A 98 10.91 7.83 11.74
N MET A 99 9.95 7.94 10.85
CA MET A 99 9.29 6.78 10.22
C MET A 99 9.83 6.58 8.81
N LEU A 100 10.21 5.36 8.49
CA LEU A 100 10.53 4.94 7.14
C LEU A 100 9.22 4.79 6.35
N ILE A 101 8.99 5.68 5.40
CA ILE A 101 7.75 5.72 4.61
C ILE A 101 7.87 4.84 3.38
N ASP A 102 9.03 4.91 2.71
CA ASP A 102 9.29 4.19 1.46
C ASP A 102 10.78 3.98 1.28
N SER A 103 11.17 3.03 0.43
CA SER A 103 12.56 2.81 0.04
C SER A 103 12.64 2.27 -1.38
N TRP A 104 13.64 2.71 -2.14
CA TRP A 104 13.89 2.20 -3.48
C TRP A 104 15.39 2.18 -3.79
N TYR A 105 15.74 1.44 -4.80
CA TYR A 105 17.12 1.36 -5.27
C TYR A 105 17.36 2.30 -6.44
N ASP A 106 18.36 3.15 -6.31
CA ASP A 106 18.89 3.99 -7.38
C ASP A 106 20.27 3.47 -7.80
N THR A 107 20.53 3.43 -9.11
CA THR A 107 21.77 2.88 -9.65
C THR A 107 23.01 3.67 -9.26
N TYR A 108 22.86 4.95 -8.93
CA TYR A 108 23.96 5.86 -8.58
C TYR A 108 24.09 6.09 -7.07
N LEU A 109 22.95 6.20 -6.38
CA LEU A 109 22.88 6.55 -4.97
C LEU A 109 22.72 5.34 -4.04
N GLY A 110 22.52 4.15 -4.61
CA GLY A 110 22.19 2.96 -3.83
C GLY A 110 20.76 3.00 -3.28
N VAL A 111 20.58 2.49 -2.09
CA VAL A 111 19.25 2.52 -1.45
C VAL A 111 18.94 3.93 -0.94
N ILE A 112 17.87 4.50 -1.45
CA ILE A 112 17.29 5.76 -0.97
C ILE A 112 16.12 5.43 -0.06
N ILE A 113 16.06 6.04 1.10
CA ILE A 113 14.99 5.89 2.07
C ILE A 113 14.22 7.21 2.17
N LEU A 114 12.91 7.17 2.00
CA LEU A 114 12.02 8.29 2.31
C LEU A 114 11.63 8.22 3.78
N VAL A 115 11.84 9.31 4.49
CA VAL A 115 11.59 9.39 5.94
C VAL A 115 10.68 10.57 6.28
N ARG A 116 9.81 10.38 7.27
CA ARG A 116 9.10 11.47 7.94
C ARG A 116 9.70 11.64 9.33
N ILE A 117 10.22 12.82 9.61
CA ILE A 117 10.74 13.15 10.95
C ILE A 117 9.56 13.50 11.85
N LYS A 118 9.37 12.73 12.91
CA LYS A 118 8.30 12.94 13.89
C LYS A 118 8.76 13.82 15.04
N SER A 119 10.01 13.65 15.49
CA SER A 119 10.65 14.50 16.52
C SER A 119 12.15 14.54 16.33
N GLY A 120 12.78 15.53 16.92
CA GLY A 120 14.21 15.74 16.79
C GLY A 120 14.63 16.19 15.40
N TYR A 121 15.85 15.88 15.02
CA TYR A 121 16.42 16.20 13.70
C TYR A 121 17.31 15.07 13.21
N LEU A 122 17.49 14.99 11.90
CA LEU A 122 18.36 14.05 11.22
C LEU A 122 19.34 14.82 10.33
N LYS A 123 20.64 14.56 10.46
CA LYS A 123 21.67 15.25 9.70
C LYS A 123 22.71 14.31 9.10
N LYS A 124 23.42 14.81 8.09
CA LYS A 124 24.56 14.11 7.48
C LYS A 124 25.60 13.74 8.55
N GLY A 125 26.12 12.51 8.45
CA GLY A 125 27.13 11.96 9.35
C GLY A 125 26.58 11.34 10.64
N MET A 126 25.28 11.49 10.93
CA MET A 126 24.62 10.89 12.10
C MET A 126 24.51 9.39 11.93
N LYS A 127 24.68 8.64 13.00
CA LYS A 127 24.48 7.21 13.01
C LYS A 127 23.05 6.88 13.39
N LEU A 128 22.37 6.17 12.53
CA LEU A 128 20.98 5.77 12.66
C LEU A 128 20.87 4.30 13.04
N LYS A 129 19.83 4.00 13.82
CA LYS A 129 19.42 2.65 14.17
C LYS A 129 17.99 2.40 13.68
N MET A 130 17.82 1.34 12.90
CA MET A 130 16.52 0.79 12.53
C MET A 130 15.99 -0.03 13.70
N MET A 131 14.83 0.30 14.25
CA MET A 131 14.34 -0.38 15.45
C MET A 131 13.84 -1.79 15.20
N GLY A 132 13.23 -2.03 14.05
CA GLY A 132 12.70 -3.34 13.66
C GLY A 132 13.78 -4.33 13.30
N THR A 133 14.70 -3.94 12.41
CA THR A 133 15.80 -4.80 11.93
C THR A 133 17.04 -4.76 12.81
N LYS A 134 17.15 -3.76 13.69
CA LYS A 134 18.33 -3.46 14.55
C LYS A 134 19.59 -3.11 13.76
N ALA A 135 19.49 -2.93 12.47
CA ALA A 135 20.59 -2.50 11.62
C ALA A 135 20.99 -1.05 11.93
N THR A 136 22.29 -0.74 11.83
CA THR A 136 22.82 0.61 12.03
C THR A 136 23.54 1.09 10.79
N TYR A 137 23.31 2.35 10.44
CA TYR A 137 23.86 2.99 9.25
C TYR A 137 24.25 4.44 9.53
N GLN A 138 25.22 4.95 8.77
CA GLN A 138 25.60 6.36 8.85
C GLN A 138 25.00 7.13 7.68
N VAL A 139 24.34 8.25 7.97
CA VAL A 139 23.76 9.15 6.95
C VAL A 139 24.87 9.73 6.07
N GLU A 140 24.85 9.42 4.80
CA GLU A 140 25.78 9.99 3.81
C GLU A 140 25.27 11.31 3.25
N SER A 141 23.96 11.36 2.94
CA SER A 141 23.28 12.56 2.49
C SER A 141 21.81 12.57 2.88
N CYS A 142 21.22 13.76 2.95
CA CYS A 142 19.79 13.96 3.12
C CYS A 142 19.30 15.12 2.26
N GLY A 143 18.00 15.17 1.99
CA GLY A 143 17.40 16.20 1.16
C GLY A 143 15.93 16.02 0.90
N PHE A 144 15.40 16.81 -0.02
CA PHE A 144 13.99 16.83 -0.45
C PHE A 144 13.86 16.60 -1.95
N PHE A 145 12.67 16.19 -2.38
CA PHE A 145 12.26 16.18 -3.78
C PHE A 145 11.39 17.40 -4.08
N THR A 146 11.86 18.31 -4.99
CA THR A 146 11.20 19.61 -5.31
C THR A 146 11.09 19.94 -6.82
N PRO A 147 10.57 19.15 -7.73
CA PRO A 147 10.56 17.71 -7.89
C PRO A 147 11.96 17.10 -8.06
N LYS A 148 12.98 17.93 -8.37
CA LYS A 148 14.38 17.51 -8.43
C LYS A 148 14.94 17.35 -7.02
N ILE A 149 15.93 16.49 -6.89
CA ILE A 149 16.67 16.31 -5.65
C ILE A 149 17.32 17.63 -5.22
N LYS A 150 17.03 18.05 -3.99
CA LYS A 150 17.69 19.17 -3.32
C LYS A 150 18.31 18.66 -2.02
N TYR A 151 19.65 18.64 -1.97
CA TYR A 151 20.37 18.26 -0.77
C TYR A 151 20.30 19.35 0.29
N VAL A 152 20.18 18.92 1.54
CA VAL A 152 20.20 19.79 2.73
C VAL A 152 21.15 19.22 3.78
N ASN A 153 21.51 20.03 4.78
CA ASN A 153 22.39 19.58 5.86
C ASN A 153 21.65 18.76 6.91
N GLU A 154 20.38 19.05 7.12
CA GLU A 154 19.53 18.39 8.12
C GLU A 154 18.05 18.39 7.70
N LEU A 155 17.29 17.46 8.29
CA LEU A 155 15.83 17.35 8.23
C LEU A 155 15.30 17.52 9.66
N ASN A 156 14.29 18.36 9.84
CA ASN A 156 13.72 18.72 11.14
C ASN A 156 12.36 18.05 11.38
N SER A 157 11.88 18.13 12.62
CA SER A 157 10.56 17.64 13.00
C SER A 157 9.46 18.18 12.07
N GLY A 158 8.53 17.31 11.67
CA GLY A 158 7.45 17.60 10.72
C GLY A 158 7.84 17.46 9.25
N GLU A 159 9.12 17.43 8.91
CA GLU A 159 9.60 17.34 7.52
C GLU A 159 9.58 15.93 6.98
N ILE A 160 9.35 15.82 5.67
CA ILE A 160 9.52 14.59 4.88
C ILE A 160 10.68 14.81 3.92
N GLY A 161 11.64 13.92 3.95
CA GLY A 161 12.82 13.99 3.11
C GLY A 161 13.37 12.61 2.79
N PHE A 162 14.41 12.57 1.97
CA PHE A 162 15.14 11.35 1.69
C PHE A 162 16.48 11.32 2.41
N ILE A 163 16.97 10.12 2.65
CA ILE A 163 18.33 9.85 3.13
C ILE A 163 19.00 8.77 2.29
N THR A 164 20.33 8.87 2.17
CA THR A 164 21.19 7.78 1.73
C THR A 164 22.16 7.44 2.85
N ALA A 165 22.43 6.14 3.04
CA ALA A 165 23.19 5.67 4.18
C ALA A 165 24.07 4.43 3.85
N GLY A 166 24.48 4.26 2.59
CA GLY A 166 25.33 3.14 2.16
C GLY A 166 24.74 1.75 2.43
N ILE A 167 23.41 1.66 2.40
CA ILE A 167 22.69 0.44 2.71
C ILE A 167 22.89 -0.58 1.60
N LYS A 168 23.40 -1.75 1.96
CA LYS A 168 23.71 -2.83 1.00
C LYS A 168 22.56 -3.83 0.85
N HIS A 169 21.77 -4.02 1.91
CA HIS A 169 20.67 -4.97 1.94
C HIS A 169 19.36 -4.22 2.20
N VAL A 170 18.46 -4.22 1.22
CA VAL A 170 17.18 -3.57 1.34
C VAL A 170 16.29 -4.26 2.36
N SER A 171 16.51 -5.56 2.62
CA SER A 171 15.89 -6.27 3.74
C SER A 171 16.02 -5.58 5.10
N ASP A 172 17.04 -4.71 5.24
CA ASP A 172 17.31 -3.95 6.46
C ASP A 172 16.42 -2.69 6.57
N CYS A 173 15.73 -2.33 5.49
CA CYS A 173 14.87 -1.15 5.37
C CYS A 173 13.41 -1.59 5.18
N LYS A 174 12.74 -1.92 6.27
CA LYS A 174 11.30 -2.26 6.21
C LYS A 174 10.46 -1.00 6.25
N VAL A 175 9.59 -0.85 5.28
CA VAL A 175 8.59 0.23 5.26
C VAL A 175 7.75 0.19 6.53
N GLY A 176 7.59 1.33 7.18
CA GLY A 176 6.94 1.45 8.50
C GLY A 176 7.87 1.24 9.69
N ASP A 177 9.16 0.96 9.48
CA ASP A 177 10.13 0.87 10.59
C ASP A 177 10.40 2.26 11.21
N THR A 178 10.80 2.25 12.45
CA THR A 178 11.20 3.45 13.18
C THR A 178 12.72 3.62 13.14
N ILE A 179 13.13 4.81 12.77
CA ILE A 179 14.53 5.22 12.73
C ILE A 179 14.81 6.14 13.92
N THR A 180 15.89 5.87 14.64
CA THR A 180 16.33 6.65 15.78
C THR A 180 17.85 6.88 15.76
N ASP A 181 18.35 7.78 16.61
CA ASP A 181 19.78 7.93 16.81
C ASP A 181 20.37 6.68 17.50
N GLU A 182 21.50 6.18 17.00
CA GLU A 182 22.20 5.06 17.63
C GLU A 182 22.70 5.42 19.03
N ALA A 183 23.15 6.67 19.22
CA ALA A 183 23.72 7.12 20.47
C ALA A 183 22.68 7.32 21.61
N ASP A 184 21.46 7.73 21.23
CA ASP A 184 20.35 7.96 22.18
C ASP A 184 19.02 7.42 21.59
N PRO A 185 18.88 6.08 21.52
CA PRO A 185 17.74 5.46 20.89
C PRO A 185 16.48 5.59 21.75
N VAL A 186 15.35 5.85 21.08
CA VAL A 186 14.04 5.82 21.75
C VAL A 186 13.68 4.41 22.22
N SER A 187 12.91 4.34 23.32
CA SER A 187 12.55 3.06 23.95
C SER A 187 11.43 2.32 23.21
N GLN A 188 10.53 3.03 22.53
CA GLN A 188 9.37 2.46 21.84
C GLN A 188 9.34 2.88 20.37
N PRO A 189 9.11 1.93 19.46
CA PRO A 189 8.92 2.26 18.05
C PRO A 189 7.57 2.95 17.83
N LEU A 190 7.48 3.72 16.74
CA LEU A 190 6.20 4.19 16.23
C LEU A 190 5.30 3.01 15.84
N PRO A 191 3.97 3.15 15.93
CA PRO A 191 3.08 2.17 15.32
C PRO A 191 3.35 2.16 13.81
N GLY A 192 4.02 1.11 13.34
CA GLY A 192 4.37 0.95 11.92
C GLY A 192 3.14 0.68 11.04
N PHE A 193 3.37 0.57 9.76
CA PHE A 193 2.33 0.12 8.83
C PHE A 193 1.98 -1.34 9.10
N LYS A 194 0.69 -1.69 8.96
CA LYS A 194 0.28 -3.09 8.99
C LYS A 194 0.95 -3.81 7.82
N PRO A 195 1.61 -4.96 8.03
CA PRO A 195 2.22 -5.70 6.95
C PRO A 195 1.14 -6.12 5.94
N SER A 196 1.42 -5.93 4.67
CA SER A 196 0.59 -6.46 3.61
C SER A 196 0.73 -7.97 3.59
N ILE A 197 -0.40 -8.69 3.63
CA ILE A 197 -0.43 -10.15 3.61
C ILE A 197 -0.85 -10.58 2.20
N PRO A 198 -0.01 -11.31 1.46
CA PRO A 198 -0.39 -11.88 0.18
C PRO A 198 -1.60 -12.81 0.32
N VAL A 199 -2.52 -12.73 -0.62
CA VAL A 199 -3.74 -13.56 -0.65
C VAL A 199 -3.82 -14.45 -1.89
N VAL A 200 -3.01 -14.16 -2.92
CA VAL A 200 -2.91 -14.93 -4.15
C VAL A 200 -1.49 -15.41 -4.31
N PHE A 201 -1.31 -16.69 -4.56
CA PHE A 201 0.00 -17.31 -4.76
C PHE A 201 0.03 -18.01 -6.12
N CYS A 202 1.13 -17.85 -6.85
CA CYS A 202 1.39 -18.62 -8.07
C CYS A 202 2.89 -18.87 -8.26
N GLY A 203 3.22 -19.89 -9.02
CA GLY A 203 4.59 -20.13 -9.46
C GLY A 203 4.90 -19.28 -10.71
N LEU A 204 6.06 -18.65 -10.73
CA LEU A 204 6.65 -17.99 -11.89
C LEU A 204 7.89 -18.78 -12.34
N TYR A 205 7.86 -19.27 -13.57
CA TYR A 205 8.92 -20.09 -14.14
C TYR A 205 9.42 -19.43 -15.43
N PRO A 206 10.73 -19.32 -15.64
CA PRO A 206 11.26 -18.84 -16.91
C PRO A 206 10.96 -19.88 -18.02
N VAL A 207 10.66 -19.40 -19.23
CA VAL A 207 10.50 -20.29 -20.38
C VAL A 207 11.84 -20.95 -20.74
N ASP A 208 12.92 -20.18 -20.65
CA ASP A 208 14.29 -20.67 -20.80
C ASP A 208 14.93 -20.89 -19.43
N ALA A 209 15.45 -22.08 -19.19
CA ALA A 209 16.08 -22.43 -17.91
C ALA A 209 17.29 -21.56 -17.58
N ASP A 210 17.99 -21.04 -18.57
CA ASP A 210 19.15 -20.16 -18.42
C ASP A 210 18.76 -18.79 -17.83
N ASP A 211 17.49 -18.40 -17.93
CA ASP A 211 16.95 -17.15 -17.37
C ASP A 211 16.64 -17.22 -15.85
N TYR A 212 16.88 -18.36 -15.20
CA TYR A 212 16.57 -18.51 -13.76
C TYR A 212 17.28 -17.47 -12.87
N ASP A 213 18.58 -17.27 -13.08
CA ASP A 213 19.34 -16.30 -12.30
C ASP A 213 18.91 -14.86 -12.60
N VAL A 214 18.56 -14.56 -13.86
CA VAL A 214 18.02 -13.28 -14.27
C VAL A 214 16.67 -13.03 -13.59
N LEU A 215 15.80 -14.04 -13.55
CA LEU A 215 14.51 -13.97 -12.86
C LEU A 215 14.70 -13.71 -11.36
N LYS A 216 15.63 -14.42 -10.71
CA LYS A 216 15.96 -14.24 -9.30
C LYS A 216 16.37 -12.80 -8.98
N ASP A 217 17.28 -12.25 -9.77
CA ASP A 217 17.78 -10.88 -9.59
C ASP A 217 16.68 -9.84 -9.87
N SER A 218 15.82 -10.12 -10.86
CA SER A 218 14.69 -9.25 -11.21
C SER A 218 13.63 -9.23 -10.11
N LEU A 219 13.27 -10.39 -9.54
CA LEU A 219 12.36 -10.48 -8.41
C LEU A 219 12.93 -9.77 -7.18
N ALA A 220 14.24 -9.93 -6.90
CA ALA A 220 14.89 -9.19 -5.84
C ALA A 220 14.78 -7.67 -6.04
N LYS A 221 15.04 -7.16 -7.24
CA LYS A 221 14.91 -5.74 -7.57
C LYS A 221 13.46 -5.25 -7.45
N LEU A 222 12.47 -6.03 -7.91
CA LEU A 222 11.06 -5.66 -7.78
C LEU A 222 10.60 -5.61 -6.33
N SER A 223 11.02 -6.56 -5.49
CA SER A 223 10.65 -6.60 -4.07
C SER A 223 11.22 -5.42 -3.28
N LEU A 224 12.25 -4.72 -3.80
CA LEU A 224 12.75 -3.48 -3.21
C LEU A 224 11.75 -2.34 -3.33
N ASN A 225 11.03 -2.32 -4.47
CA ASN A 225 10.07 -1.26 -4.78
C ASN A 225 8.64 -1.66 -4.41
N ASP A 226 8.42 -2.90 -4.01
CA ASP A 226 7.10 -3.43 -3.63
C ASP A 226 7.20 -4.36 -2.41
N ALA A 227 7.05 -3.77 -1.24
CA ALA A 227 7.11 -4.50 0.04
C ALA A 227 5.93 -5.49 0.25
N SER A 228 4.91 -5.44 -0.60
CA SER A 228 3.75 -6.32 -0.53
C SER A 228 3.91 -7.61 -1.34
N PHE A 229 4.95 -7.67 -2.16
CA PHE A 229 5.32 -8.81 -2.97
C PHE A 229 6.29 -9.73 -2.22
N THR A 230 5.97 -11.03 -2.19
CA THR A 230 6.84 -12.04 -1.59
C THR A 230 7.22 -13.09 -2.62
N TYR A 231 8.40 -13.65 -2.52
CA TYR A 231 8.85 -14.74 -3.39
C TYR A 231 9.78 -15.70 -2.66
N GLU A 232 9.69 -16.96 -3.00
CA GLU A 232 10.54 -18.05 -2.49
C GLU A 232 10.89 -19.02 -3.63
N PRO A 233 12.07 -19.64 -3.63
CA PRO A 233 12.44 -20.62 -4.64
C PRO A 233 11.46 -21.80 -4.62
N GLU A 234 11.05 -22.24 -5.82
CA GLU A 234 10.20 -23.40 -6.01
C GLU A 234 10.71 -24.24 -7.18
N SER A 235 10.53 -25.55 -7.12
CA SER A 235 10.85 -26.44 -8.22
C SER A 235 9.63 -27.22 -8.66
N SER A 236 9.45 -27.34 -9.97
CA SER A 236 8.40 -28.15 -10.58
C SER A 236 9.03 -29.25 -11.42
N ALA A 237 8.51 -30.48 -11.29
CA ALA A 237 8.97 -31.59 -12.13
C ALA A 237 8.74 -31.37 -13.64
N ALA A 238 7.73 -30.54 -14.00
CA ALA A 238 7.40 -30.24 -15.38
C ALA A 238 8.05 -28.95 -15.90
N LEU A 239 8.23 -27.93 -15.05
CA LEU A 239 8.65 -26.58 -15.44
C LEU A 239 10.08 -26.23 -14.98
N GLY A 240 10.73 -27.13 -14.22
CA GLY A 240 12.07 -26.88 -13.70
C GLY A 240 12.08 -25.96 -12.48
N MET A 241 13.13 -25.13 -12.39
CA MET A 241 13.34 -24.18 -11.29
C MET A 241 12.59 -22.88 -11.55
N GLY A 242 11.95 -22.36 -10.52
CA GLY A 242 11.20 -21.11 -10.56
C GLY A 242 11.04 -20.51 -9.17
N PHE A 243 10.06 -19.64 -9.03
CA PHE A 243 9.75 -18.99 -7.77
C PHE A 243 8.25 -19.04 -7.49
N ARG A 244 7.90 -19.39 -6.27
CA ARG A 244 6.57 -19.18 -5.76
C ARG A 244 6.47 -17.74 -5.26
N CYS A 245 5.49 -17.02 -5.82
CA CYS A 245 5.30 -15.61 -5.54
C CYS A 245 3.94 -15.37 -4.88
N GLY A 246 3.91 -14.46 -3.91
CA GLY A 246 2.71 -14.03 -3.21
C GLY A 246 2.32 -12.60 -3.59
N PHE A 247 1.02 -12.39 -3.87
CA PHE A 247 0.47 -11.13 -4.38
C PHE A 247 -0.75 -10.70 -3.57
N LEU A 248 -1.05 -9.40 -3.57
CA LEU A 248 -2.25 -8.83 -2.92
C LEU A 248 -3.55 -9.18 -3.66
N GLY A 249 -3.47 -9.61 -4.91
CA GLY A 249 -4.61 -9.97 -5.74
C GLY A 249 -4.18 -10.25 -7.17
N LEU A 250 -5.15 -10.58 -8.04
CA LEU A 250 -4.89 -10.90 -9.45
C LEU A 250 -4.33 -9.72 -10.24
N LEU A 251 -4.83 -8.51 -10.01
CA LEU A 251 -4.30 -7.31 -10.68
C LEU A 251 -2.83 -7.06 -10.31
N HIS A 252 -2.48 -7.27 -9.04
CA HIS A 252 -1.09 -7.14 -8.59
C HIS A 252 -0.19 -8.17 -9.29
N LEU A 253 -0.66 -9.42 -9.42
CA LEU A 253 0.02 -10.47 -10.19
C LEU A 253 0.27 -10.03 -11.64
N GLU A 254 -0.75 -9.53 -12.33
CA GLU A 254 -0.64 -9.06 -13.73
C GLU A 254 0.36 -7.91 -13.87
N ILE A 255 0.35 -6.95 -12.95
CA ILE A 255 1.31 -5.83 -12.94
C ILE A 255 2.74 -6.34 -12.79
N ILE A 256 3.00 -7.24 -11.84
CA ILE A 256 4.36 -7.78 -11.63
C ILE A 256 4.82 -8.59 -12.83
N GLN A 257 3.95 -9.41 -13.43
CA GLN A 257 4.28 -10.15 -14.66
C GLN A 257 4.64 -9.20 -15.81
N GLU A 258 3.84 -8.16 -16.02
CA GLU A 258 4.08 -7.21 -17.09
C GLU A 258 5.37 -6.42 -16.87
N ARG A 259 5.69 -6.06 -15.61
CA ARG A 259 6.96 -5.44 -15.26
C ARG A 259 8.15 -6.36 -15.52
N LEU A 260 8.08 -7.63 -15.12
CA LEU A 260 9.13 -8.61 -15.39
C LEU A 260 9.38 -8.78 -16.91
N SER A 261 8.31 -8.82 -17.70
CA SER A 261 8.43 -8.91 -19.16
C SER A 261 9.00 -7.63 -19.79
N ARG A 262 8.52 -6.44 -19.38
CA ARG A 262 8.92 -5.17 -20.04
C ARG A 262 10.26 -4.62 -19.54
N GLU A 263 10.49 -4.65 -18.22
CA GLU A 263 11.69 -4.04 -17.63
C GLU A 263 12.91 -4.96 -17.71
N PHE A 264 12.68 -6.29 -17.66
CA PHE A 264 13.75 -7.29 -17.60
C PHE A 264 13.77 -8.24 -18.79
N SER A 265 12.86 -8.07 -19.77
CA SER A 265 12.77 -8.89 -20.99
C SER A 265 12.60 -10.39 -20.72
N LEU A 266 11.94 -10.75 -19.61
CA LEU A 266 11.73 -12.13 -19.22
C LEU A 266 10.44 -12.69 -19.82
N ASN A 267 10.52 -13.90 -20.40
CA ASN A 267 9.38 -14.70 -20.80
C ASN A 267 9.05 -15.71 -19.71
N LEU A 268 7.85 -15.60 -19.12
CA LEU A 268 7.48 -16.38 -17.96
C LEU A 268 6.27 -17.27 -18.20
N ILE A 269 6.30 -18.47 -17.60
CA ILE A 269 5.16 -19.33 -17.41
C ILE A 269 4.61 -19.09 -16.00
N THR A 270 3.31 -18.84 -15.91
CA THR A 270 2.62 -18.65 -14.64
C THR A 270 1.72 -19.82 -14.36
N THR A 271 1.81 -20.39 -13.17
CA THR A 271 0.84 -21.42 -12.75
C THR A 271 -0.50 -20.78 -12.38
N SER A 272 -1.56 -21.59 -12.33
CA SER A 272 -2.85 -21.12 -11.83
C SER A 272 -2.73 -20.61 -10.40
N PRO A 273 -3.36 -19.45 -10.09
CA PRO A 273 -3.35 -18.91 -8.73
C PRO A 273 -3.91 -19.90 -7.72
N SER A 274 -3.24 -20.02 -6.59
CA SER A 274 -3.60 -20.93 -5.49
C SER A 274 -3.57 -20.21 -4.14
N VAL A 275 -4.11 -20.88 -3.13
CA VAL A 275 -4.03 -20.44 -1.73
C VAL A 275 -3.24 -21.47 -0.92
N VAL A 276 -2.76 -21.06 0.26
CA VAL A 276 -2.11 -21.98 1.19
C VAL A 276 -3.18 -22.72 2.00
N TYR A 277 -3.16 -24.04 1.99
CA TYR A 277 -4.03 -24.85 2.82
C TYR A 277 -3.33 -25.26 4.12
N ARG A 278 -4.04 -25.19 5.23
CA ARG A 278 -3.61 -25.75 6.51
C ARG A 278 -4.30 -27.07 6.75
N ILE A 279 -3.50 -28.13 6.88
CA ILE A 279 -3.99 -29.49 7.10
C ILE A 279 -3.62 -29.91 8.51
N VAL A 280 -4.60 -30.47 9.22
CA VAL A 280 -4.37 -31.18 10.46
C VAL A 280 -4.50 -32.68 10.14
N LYS A 281 -3.41 -33.42 10.34
CA LYS A 281 -3.41 -34.88 10.17
C LYS A 281 -4.08 -35.59 11.38
N THR A 282 -4.45 -36.84 11.20
CA THR A 282 -5.04 -37.69 12.26
C THR A 282 -4.11 -37.88 13.46
N ASN A 283 -2.80 -37.71 13.28
CA ASN A 283 -1.80 -37.71 14.35
C ASN A 283 -1.59 -36.33 15.01
N SER A 284 -2.46 -35.36 14.76
CA SER A 284 -2.39 -33.97 15.23
C SER A 284 -1.22 -33.15 14.67
N GLU A 285 -0.49 -33.64 13.69
CA GLU A 285 0.54 -32.91 12.98
C GLU A 285 -0.13 -31.85 12.08
N LYS A 286 0.39 -30.58 12.12
CA LYS A 286 -0.09 -29.49 11.31
C LYS A 286 0.87 -29.25 10.14
N LEU A 287 0.33 -29.24 8.93
CA LEU A 287 1.08 -28.97 7.70
C LEU A 287 0.49 -27.76 7.00
N GLU A 288 1.34 -26.95 6.41
CA GLU A 288 0.95 -25.95 5.42
C GLU A 288 1.28 -26.48 4.03
N ILE A 289 0.27 -26.60 3.19
CA ILE A 289 0.39 -27.11 1.84
C ILE A 289 0.40 -25.96 0.86
N HIS A 290 1.48 -25.86 0.14
CA HIS A 290 1.73 -24.83 -0.85
C HIS A 290 1.51 -25.33 -2.27
N ASN A 291 1.72 -26.61 -2.50
CA ASN A 291 1.55 -27.25 -3.80
C ASN A 291 0.56 -28.41 -3.68
N PRO A 292 -0.42 -28.55 -4.59
CA PRO A 292 -1.35 -29.68 -4.60
C PRO A 292 -0.67 -31.06 -4.58
N SER A 293 0.54 -31.19 -5.13
CA SER A 293 1.31 -32.44 -5.11
C SER A 293 1.78 -32.88 -3.71
N GLU A 294 1.79 -31.96 -2.74
CA GLU A 294 2.17 -32.21 -1.35
C GLU A 294 0.98 -32.69 -0.48
N MET A 295 -0.21 -32.75 -1.08
CA MET A 295 -1.43 -33.16 -0.37
C MET A 295 -1.29 -34.59 0.17
N PRO A 296 -1.39 -34.80 1.48
CA PRO A 296 -1.33 -36.15 2.05
C PRO A 296 -2.57 -36.96 1.67
N ASP A 297 -2.47 -38.28 1.81
CA ASP A 297 -3.61 -39.18 1.61
C ASP A 297 -4.82 -38.73 2.43
N VAL A 298 -5.99 -38.73 1.83
CA VAL A 298 -7.25 -38.28 2.42
C VAL A 298 -7.54 -38.96 3.76
N VAL A 299 -7.16 -40.25 3.90
CA VAL A 299 -7.33 -41.07 5.12
C VAL A 299 -6.51 -40.52 6.31
N LYS A 300 -5.42 -39.79 6.03
CA LYS A 300 -4.55 -39.21 7.04
C LYS A 300 -4.94 -37.79 7.43
N ILE A 301 -5.97 -37.22 6.81
CA ILE A 301 -6.42 -35.84 7.02
C ILE A 301 -7.57 -35.82 8.02
N GLN A 302 -7.40 -35.08 9.10
CA GLN A 302 -8.45 -34.81 10.08
C GLN A 302 -9.28 -33.57 9.67
N SER A 303 -8.61 -32.50 9.25
CA SER A 303 -9.26 -31.27 8.79
C SER A 303 -8.39 -30.51 7.78
N ILE A 304 -9.07 -29.77 6.89
CA ILE A 304 -8.45 -28.86 5.92
C ILE A 304 -9.02 -27.49 6.20
N SER A 305 -8.15 -26.51 6.32
CA SER A 305 -8.52 -25.10 6.46
C SER A 305 -7.95 -24.29 5.29
N GLU A 306 -8.74 -23.36 4.78
CA GLU A 306 -8.32 -22.38 3.77
C GLU A 306 -8.39 -20.97 4.34
N PRO A 307 -7.58 -20.00 3.86
CA PRO A 307 -7.69 -18.63 4.28
C PRO A 307 -9.01 -18.02 3.80
N ILE A 308 -9.66 -17.26 4.66
CA ILE A 308 -10.86 -16.51 4.36
C ILE A 308 -10.51 -15.01 4.43
N ILE A 309 -11.00 -14.24 3.47
CA ILE A 309 -10.91 -12.79 3.46
C ILE A 309 -12.21 -12.19 4.00
N GLU A 310 -12.11 -11.02 4.61
CA GLU A 310 -13.26 -10.17 4.88
C GLU A 310 -13.34 -9.09 3.79
N ALA A 311 -14.44 -9.10 3.04
CA ALA A 311 -14.65 -8.17 1.94
C ALA A 311 -15.76 -7.18 2.29
N THR A 312 -15.47 -5.88 2.19
CA THR A 312 -16.48 -4.82 2.26
C THR A 312 -16.86 -4.41 0.86
N ILE A 313 -18.11 -4.65 0.47
CA ILE A 313 -18.63 -4.38 -0.87
C ILE A 313 -19.65 -3.26 -0.77
N LEU A 314 -19.38 -2.12 -1.41
CA LEU A 314 -20.30 -0.99 -1.52
C LEU A 314 -20.88 -0.96 -2.93
N LEU A 315 -22.21 -1.07 -3.04
CA LEU A 315 -22.90 -1.24 -4.33
C LEU A 315 -24.27 -0.52 -4.34
N PRO A 316 -24.78 -0.16 -5.53
CA PRO A 316 -26.16 0.26 -5.70
C PRO A 316 -27.12 -0.86 -5.31
N ASP A 317 -28.29 -0.51 -4.73
CA ASP A 317 -29.27 -1.48 -4.23
C ASP A 317 -29.75 -2.47 -5.30
N ASP A 318 -29.86 -2.02 -6.55
CA ASP A 318 -30.27 -2.86 -7.70
C ASP A 318 -29.36 -4.08 -7.92
N TYR A 319 -28.09 -4.00 -7.50
CA TYR A 319 -27.11 -5.08 -7.64
C TYR A 319 -26.96 -5.94 -6.39
N LEU A 320 -27.68 -5.63 -5.31
CA LEU A 320 -27.53 -6.35 -4.04
C LEU A 320 -27.83 -7.84 -4.22
N GLY A 321 -28.95 -8.18 -4.86
CA GLY A 321 -29.36 -9.56 -5.11
C GLY A 321 -28.31 -10.39 -5.89
N PRO A 322 -27.88 -9.92 -7.09
CA PRO A 322 -26.83 -10.59 -7.88
C PRO A 322 -25.51 -10.76 -7.12
N VAL A 323 -25.05 -9.75 -6.39
CA VAL A 323 -23.80 -9.81 -5.62
C VAL A 323 -23.92 -10.79 -4.45
N MET A 324 -25.04 -10.77 -3.71
CA MET A 324 -25.27 -11.74 -2.64
C MET A 324 -25.30 -13.17 -3.15
N LYS A 325 -25.94 -13.42 -4.29
CA LYS A 325 -25.92 -14.73 -4.93
C LYS A 325 -24.49 -15.15 -5.29
N LEU A 326 -23.71 -14.27 -5.92
CA LEU A 326 -22.31 -14.54 -6.26
C LEU A 326 -21.48 -14.90 -5.02
N CYS A 327 -21.64 -14.16 -3.93
CA CYS A 327 -20.95 -14.44 -2.67
C CYS A 327 -21.33 -15.81 -2.12
N THR A 328 -22.62 -16.15 -2.11
CA THR A 328 -23.14 -17.44 -1.64
C THR A 328 -22.62 -18.60 -2.52
N ASP A 329 -22.64 -18.46 -3.84
CA ASP A 329 -22.12 -19.44 -4.80
C ASP A 329 -20.61 -19.70 -4.60
N ARG A 330 -19.89 -18.70 -4.08
CA ARG A 330 -18.46 -18.76 -3.73
C ARG A 330 -18.21 -19.09 -2.24
N ARG A 331 -19.22 -19.62 -1.53
CA ARG A 331 -19.13 -20.01 -0.09
C ARG A 331 -18.92 -18.82 0.84
N GLY A 332 -19.26 -17.61 0.43
CA GLY A 332 -19.22 -16.42 1.26
C GLY A 332 -20.29 -16.44 2.34
N ILE A 333 -19.95 -15.87 3.49
CA ILE A 333 -20.87 -15.72 4.63
C ILE A 333 -21.08 -14.24 4.86
N GLN A 334 -22.32 -13.78 4.69
CA GLN A 334 -22.68 -12.40 5.02
C GLN A 334 -22.59 -12.16 6.52
N LYS A 335 -21.77 -11.21 6.94
CA LYS A 335 -21.64 -10.80 8.34
C LYS A 335 -22.55 -9.62 8.67
N ASN A 336 -22.59 -8.64 7.78
CA ASN A 336 -23.36 -7.42 8.00
C ASN A 336 -23.89 -6.85 6.68
N LEU A 337 -25.03 -6.14 6.77
CA LEU A 337 -25.60 -5.35 5.69
C LEU A 337 -26.07 -4.01 6.28
N THR A 338 -25.49 -2.93 5.80
CA THR A 338 -25.87 -1.58 6.18
C THR A 338 -26.11 -0.73 4.95
N TYR A 339 -26.80 0.38 5.08
CA TYR A 339 -27.02 1.32 3.98
C TYR A 339 -26.29 2.62 4.26
N VAL A 340 -25.56 3.10 3.26
CA VAL A 340 -24.87 4.38 3.28
C VAL A 340 -25.48 5.24 2.16
N GLY A 341 -26.38 6.14 2.53
CA GLY A 341 -27.21 6.87 1.58
C GLY A 341 -28.09 5.92 0.79
N LYS A 342 -27.96 5.90 -0.55
CA LYS A 342 -28.70 5.02 -1.46
C LYS A 342 -27.91 3.77 -1.87
N ARG A 343 -26.82 3.44 -1.19
CA ARG A 343 -25.97 2.29 -1.50
C ARG A 343 -25.98 1.28 -0.36
N ALA A 344 -26.03 0.01 -0.72
CA ALA A 344 -25.86 -1.08 0.23
C ALA A 344 -24.36 -1.32 0.48
N MET A 345 -23.97 -1.49 1.73
CA MET A 345 -22.65 -1.92 2.16
C MET A 345 -22.77 -3.31 2.79
N VAL A 346 -22.16 -4.30 2.15
CA VAL A 346 -22.18 -5.71 2.56
C VAL A 346 -20.79 -6.09 3.05
N ILE A 347 -20.72 -6.72 4.20
CA ILE A 347 -19.49 -7.30 4.76
C ILE A 347 -19.67 -8.82 4.84
#